data_802936f809303ccb457d5e4fef017c83
#
_entry.id   802936f809303ccb457d5e4fef017c83
#
_cell.length_a   1.000
_cell.length_b   1.000
_cell.length_c   1.000
_cell.angle_alpha   90.00
_cell.angle_beta   90.00
_cell.angle_gamma   90.00
#
_symmetry.space_group_name_H-M   'P 1'
#
loop_
_entity.id
_entity.type
_entity.pdbx_description
1 polymer ?
#
loop_
_entity_poly.entity_id
_entity_poly.type
_entity_poly.pdbx_seq_one_letter_code
_entity_poly.pdbx_strand_id
1 'polypeptide(L)'
;MATGARPRERIKARCAQGRPGFLLCALSPCRVRLQGRSGAASLGGCLGRRVTESMPVFRVSRQVACWMLQSPACGCRASVLPSRLLGTSPRQIPMDANFHSTSFSEADQQRVLITGGLGQLGVGLASFLRKRFGKDNVILSDIRKPPEHVFLSGPFIYSDILDYKNLREIVVNNRITWLFHYSALLSAVGEANVSLARAVNITGLHNVLDVAAEHGLRLFVPSTIGAFGPTSPRNPTPDLCIQRPRTIYGVSKVHAELMGEYYYYRYGLDFRCLRYPGIISADSQPGGGTTDYAVQIFHEAVKNGRFECNLKPDTRLPMMYIDDCLRATLEVMEAPAESLSMRTYNISAMSFTPAELAQEVLKHIPELQVTYNVDPVRQAIADSWPMNFDDSNARKDWGWKHDFDLPELVTTMLNFHGSESRVAQAN
;
A
#
# COMPACT_ATOMS: atom_id res chain seq x y z
N MET A 1 40.14 -42.09 -41.80
CA MET A 1 40.47 -41.40 -43.10
C MET A 1 39.76 -40.07 -43.11
N ALA A 2 40.57 -39.02 -43.15
CA ALA A 2 40.37 -37.68 -43.71
C ALA A 2 39.21 -36.82 -43.09
N THR A 3 39.47 -35.80 -42.27
CA THR A 3 40.07 -34.44 -42.46
C THR A 3 39.16 -33.45 -43.19
N GLY A 4 38.94 -32.28 -42.55
CA GLY A 4 38.48 -31.02 -43.15
C GLY A 4 37.80 -30.10 -42.14
N ALA A 5 38.40 -29.28 -41.40
CA ALA A 5 38.93 -27.91 -41.59
C ALA A 5 37.80 -26.82 -41.70
N ARG A 6 37.92 -25.85 -40.80
CA ARG A 6 37.15 -24.57 -40.69
C ARG A 6 37.42 -23.63 -41.89
N PRO A 7 36.60 -22.57 -42.03
CA PRO A 7 37.22 -21.25 -41.88
C PRO A 7 36.45 -20.23 -41.01
N ARG A 8 37.28 -19.30 -40.47
CA ARG A 8 36.91 -18.07 -39.78
C ARG A 8 36.54 -16.98 -40.80
N GLU A 9 35.49 -16.23 -40.57
CA GLU A 9 35.31 -14.93 -41.25
C GLU A 9 35.38 -13.77 -40.25
N ARG A 10 36.26 -12.82 -40.65
CA ARG A 10 36.44 -11.49 -40.03
C ARG A 10 35.39 -10.54 -40.59
N ILE A 11 34.76 -9.72 -39.78
CA ILE A 11 34.09 -8.52 -40.26
C ILE A 11 34.81 -7.28 -39.75
N LYS A 12 35.13 -6.43 -40.73
CA LYS A 12 35.91 -5.20 -40.65
C LYS A 12 35.06 -4.05 -40.07
N ALA A 13 35.73 -3.25 -39.26
CA ALA A 13 35.27 -1.91 -38.82
C ALA A 13 35.30 -0.92 -40.00
N ARG A 14 34.29 -0.04 -40.05
CA ARG A 14 34.39 1.23 -40.78
C ARG A 14 34.08 2.38 -39.80
N CYS A 15 35.11 3.24 -39.67
CA CYS A 15 35.03 4.57 -39.12
C CYS A 15 34.38 5.55 -40.14
N ALA A 16 33.53 6.45 -39.68
CA ALA A 16 33.32 7.75 -40.33
C ALA A 16 33.01 8.82 -39.25
N GLN A 17 33.82 9.72 -39.21
CA GLN A 17 34.15 11.05 -38.72
C GLN A 17 32.96 12.02 -38.52
N GLY A 18 33.05 12.87 -37.47
CA GLY A 18 32.34 14.12 -37.29
C GLY A 18 32.46 14.69 -35.88
N ARG A 19 33.40 15.61 -35.67
CA ARG A 19 33.57 16.48 -34.46
C ARG A 19 32.87 17.82 -34.68
N PRO A 20 32.76 18.79 -33.72
CA PRO A 20 33.41 19.01 -32.39
C PRO A 20 32.43 19.41 -31.25
N GLY A 21 32.71 19.35 -29.98
CA GLY A 21 33.66 19.95 -29.09
C GLY A 21 32.95 20.59 -27.91
N PHE A 22 33.28 20.24 -26.67
CA PHE A 22 33.36 21.18 -25.55
C PHE A 22 34.06 20.51 -24.33
N LEU A 23 34.94 21.29 -23.76
CA LEU A 23 35.88 21.13 -22.66
C LEU A 23 35.55 20.15 -21.50
N LEU A 24 36.53 19.29 -21.21
CA LEU A 24 36.79 18.60 -19.96
C LEU A 24 37.46 19.54 -18.94
N CYS A 25 36.99 19.56 -17.69
CA CYS A 25 37.82 19.89 -16.54
C CYS A 25 37.98 18.66 -15.68
N ALA A 26 39.23 18.17 -15.63
CA ALA A 26 39.69 17.05 -14.81
C ALA A 26 40.01 17.54 -13.40
N LEU A 27 39.57 16.82 -12.35
CA LEU A 27 40.15 16.87 -11.03
C LEU A 27 40.51 15.43 -10.58
N SER A 28 41.81 15.24 -10.37
CA SER A 28 42.46 14.02 -9.92
C SER A 28 42.20 13.72 -8.43
N PRO A 29 42.28 12.45 -7.98
CA PRO A 29 42.11 12.07 -6.58
C PRO A 29 43.41 12.17 -5.78
N CYS A 30 43.34 12.81 -4.62
CA CYS A 30 44.38 12.82 -3.59
C CYS A 30 44.45 11.46 -2.88
N ARG A 31 45.58 10.77 -2.99
CA ARG A 31 45.97 9.61 -2.17
C ARG A 31 46.57 10.12 -0.85
N VAL A 32 45.96 9.75 0.29
CA VAL A 32 46.62 9.85 1.59
C VAL A 32 47.22 8.50 1.96
N ARG A 33 48.57 8.53 2.14
CA ARG A 33 49.39 7.40 2.61
C ARG A 33 49.42 7.46 4.14
N LEU A 34 48.98 6.44 4.84
CA LEU A 34 49.24 6.25 6.27
C LEU A 34 50.40 5.27 6.43
N GLN A 35 51.48 5.79 7.01
CA GLN A 35 52.64 4.98 7.44
C GLN A 35 52.33 4.46 8.86
N GLY A 36 52.53 3.17 9.08
CA GLY A 36 52.52 2.53 10.37
C GLY A 36 53.76 2.79 11.19
N ARG A 37 53.60 2.85 12.50
CA ARG A 37 54.64 2.55 13.51
C ARG A 37 54.04 1.73 14.63
N SER A 38 54.61 0.59 14.82
CA SER A 38 54.49 -0.33 15.94
C SER A 38 55.16 0.25 17.20
N GLY A 39 54.57 0.02 18.36
CA GLY A 39 55.19 0.28 19.66
C GLY A 39 54.33 -0.32 20.79
N ALA A 40 54.76 -1.44 21.33
CA ALA A 40 54.20 -2.08 22.50
C ALA A 40 54.79 -1.42 23.78
N ALA A 41 54.00 -1.20 24.78
CA ALA A 41 54.41 -1.24 26.20
C ALA A 41 53.21 -1.33 27.15
N SER A 42 53.41 -2.09 28.16
CA SER A 42 52.59 -2.65 29.20
C SER A 42 52.27 -1.74 30.39
N LEU A 43 51.22 -2.15 31.12
CA LEU A 43 51.00 -2.09 32.56
C LEU A 43 50.65 -0.73 33.24
N GLY A 44 49.59 -0.77 34.03
CA GLY A 44 49.45 0.04 35.23
C GLY A 44 48.00 0.52 35.48
N GLY A 45 47.32 -0.10 36.43
CA GLY A 45 46.00 0.31 36.89
C GLY A 45 46.01 1.62 37.66
N CYS A 46 44.83 2.20 37.78
CA CYS A 46 44.33 2.87 38.99
C CYS A 46 42.87 3.35 38.80
N LEU A 47 42.02 2.88 39.68
CA LEU A 47 40.92 3.53 40.41
C LEU A 47 40.28 4.84 39.87
N GLY A 48 39.04 4.76 39.52
CA GLY A 48 37.94 5.53 40.10
C GLY A 48 37.89 7.05 39.89
N ARG A 49 36.94 7.48 39.03
CA ARG A 49 36.15 8.70 39.34
C ARG A 49 34.88 8.68 38.47
N ARG A 50 33.72 8.70 39.14
CA ARG A 50 32.44 9.04 38.54
C ARG A 50 32.49 10.51 38.10
N VAL A 51 32.19 10.76 36.83
CA VAL A 51 31.86 12.09 36.34
C VAL A 51 30.44 12.02 35.81
N THR A 52 29.54 12.65 36.56
CA THR A 52 28.19 12.97 36.13
C THR A 52 28.26 14.20 35.24
N GLU A 53 28.17 14.06 33.95
CA GLU A 53 27.95 15.19 33.06
C GLU A 53 26.47 15.29 32.70
N SER A 54 25.86 16.37 33.23
CA SER A 54 24.51 16.82 32.93
C SER A 54 24.46 17.43 31.52
N MET A 55 23.57 16.90 30.66
CA MET A 55 23.25 17.56 29.38
C MET A 55 22.52 18.88 29.61
N PRO A 56 22.81 19.94 28.85
CA PRO A 56 22.11 21.21 28.95
C PRO A 56 20.73 21.13 28.31
N VAL A 57 19.71 21.44 29.10
CA VAL A 57 18.34 21.66 28.67
C VAL A 57 18.29 22.96 27.87
N PHE A 58 18.08 22.90 26.58
CA PHE A 58 17.75 24.08 25.78
C PHE A 58 16.33 24.56 26.13
N ARG A 59 16.28 25.65 26.90
CA ARG A 59 15.08 26.48 27.07
C ARG A 59 14.83 27.23 25.75
N VAL A 60 13.78 26.85 25.02
CA VAL A 60 13.23 27.70 23.95
C VAL A 60 12.47 28.85 24.61
N SER A 61 13.00 30.05 24.45
CA SER A 61 12.38 31.29 24.92
C SER A 61 11.12 31.59 24.12
N ARG A 62 10.02 31.83 24.84
CA ARG A 62 8.79 32.43 24.31
C ARG A 62 9.06 33.88 23.90
N GLN A 63 9.26 34.13 22.62
CA GLN A 63 9.19 35.48 22.04
C GLN A 63 8.84 35.37 20.55
N VAL A 64 7.61 35.08 20.24
CA VAL A 64 6.94 35.50 18.96
C VAL A 64 5.45 35.61 19.27
N ALA A 65 5.05 36.69 19.86
CA ALA A 65 3.67 37.17 19.89
C ALA A 65 3.69 38.66 20.13
N CYS A 66 3.84 39.45 19.10
CA CYS A 66 3.37 40.84 19.06
C CYS A 66 3.76 41.49 17.72
N TRP A 67 2.98 41.20 16.68
CA TRP A 67 2.91 42.01 15.44
C TRP A 67 1.57 41.80 14.76
N MET A 68 0.53 42.38 15.32
CA MET A 68 -0.71 42.77 14.64
C MET A 68 -1.50 43.63 15.62
N LEU A 69 -1.41 44.93 15.44
CA LEU A 69 -2.43 45.93 15.79
C LEU A 69 -1.82 47.33 15.60
N GLN A 70 -1.93 47.85 14.39
CA GLN A 70 -1.96 49.30 14.13
C GLN A 70 -2.50 49.50 12.70
N SER A 71 -3.77 49.83 12.60
CA SER A 71 -4.36 50.54 11.48
C SER A 71 -5.31 51.62 12.01
N PRO A 72 -5.26 52.81 11.47
CA PRO A 72 -5.91 53.97 12.07
C PRO A 72 -7.40 54.08 11.70
N ALA A 73 -8.13 54.62 12.63
CA ALA A 73 -9.55 54.93 12.55
C ALA A 73 -9.87 55.89 11.40
N CYS A 74 -10.84 55.50 10.56
CA CYS A 74 -11.54 56.41 9.66
C CYS A 74 -12.97 56.59 10.16
N GLY A 75 -13.26 57.76 10.67
CA GLY A 75 -14.58 58.16 11.16
C GLY A 75 -15.59 58.35 10.01
N CYS A 76 -16.74 57.70 10.15
CA CYS A 76 -17.94 58.12 9.39
C CYS A 76 -19.08 58.33 10.36
N ARG A 77 -19.62 59.54 10.25
CA ARG A 77 -20.76 60.07 11.03
C ARG A 77 -22.02 59.25 10.78
N ALA A 78 -22.72 58.93 11.83
CA ALA A 78 -24.08 58.45 11.82
C ALA A 78 -25.02 59.62 11.47
N SER A 79 -25.84 59.46 10.45
CA SER A 79 -27.01 60.29 10.17
C SER A 79 -28.26 59.49 10.57
N VAL A 80 -28.92 60.00 11.57
CA VAL A 80 -30.22 59.54 12.06
C VAL A 80 -31.29 60.03 11.08
N LEU A 81 -32.15 59.12 10.60
CA LEU A 81 -33.45 59.49 9.96
C LEU A 81 -34.59 58.69 10.60
N PRO A 82 -35.78 59.27 10.67
CA PRO A 82 -36.81 58.92 11.66
C PRO A 82 -37.72 57.80 11.21
N SER A 83 -38.19 57.08 12.25
CA SER A 83 -39.25 56.08 12.18
C SER A 83 -40.57 56.59 11.63
N ARG A 84 -41.13 55.92 10.63
CA ARG A 84 -42.58 55.92 10.37
C ARG A 84 -43.11 54.49 10.38
N LEU A 85 -44.00 54.27 11.31
CA LEU A 85 -44.94 53.19 11.47
C LEU A 85 -45.78 52.99 10.20
N LEU A 86 -45.84 51.73 9.71
CA LEU A 86 -47.05 51.21 9.09
C LEU A 86 -47.05 49.69 9.32
N GLY A 87 -48.04 49.24 10.08
CA GLY A 87 -48.27 47.84 10.36
C GLY A 87 -48.80 47.10 9.15
N THR A 88 -48.25 45.92 8.93
CA THR A 88 -48.94 44.84 8.25
C THR A 88 -48.65 43.56 9.02
N SER A 89 -49.73 42.94 9.48
CA SER A 89 -49.79 41.64 10.15
C SER A 89 -48.97 40.58 9.42
N PRO A 90 -48.21 39.73 10.14
CA PRO A 90 -47.53 38.62 9.49
C PRO A 90 -48.58 37.59 9.07
N ARG A 91 -48.70 37.33 7.78
CA ARG A 91 -49.39 36.13 7.28
C ARG A 91 -48.68 34.91 7.85
N GLN A 92 -49.37 34.14 8.64
CA GLN A 92 -48.98 32.79 9.03
C GLN A 92 -48.92 31.95 7.77
N ILE A 93 -47.70 31.50 7.42
CA ILE A 93 -47.47 30.45 6.44
C ILE A 93 -47.84 29.15 7.15
N PRO A 94 -48.73 28.30 6.59
CA PRO A 94 -49.00 27.00 7.16
C PRO A 94 -47.70 26.18 7.17
N MET A 95 -47.28 25.74 8.34
CA MET A 95 -46.25 24.74 8.50
C MET A 95 -46.86 23.37 8.13
N ASP A 96 -46.80 23.01 6.86
CA ASP A 96 -47.05 21.64 6.48
C ASP A 96 -45.87 20.78 6.98
N ALA A 97 -46.19 20.04 8.03
CA ALA A 97 -45.30 19.06 8.66
C ALA A 97 -45.10 17.86 7.71
N ASN A 98 -44.12 17.93 6.82
CA ASN A 98 -43.57 16.77 6.12
C ASN A 98 -42.11 17.08 5.64
N PHE A 99 -41.24 17.52 6.57
CA PHE A 99 -39.80 17.49 6.38
C PHE A 99 -39.23 16.21 7.01
N HIS A 100 -39.62 15.06 6.52
CA HIS A 100 -38.90 13.80 6.65
C HIS A 100 -38.35 13.35 5.32
N SER A 101 -37.65 14.23 4.62
CA SER A 101 -36.60 13.85 3.73
C SER A 101 -35.30 14.39 4.34
N THR A 102 -34.62 13.57 5.11
CA THR A 102 -33.19 13.74 5.30
C THR A 102 -32.54 13.57 3.93
N SER A 103 -32.59 14.61 3.11
CA SER A 103 -31.64 14.77 2.02
C SER A 103 -30.29 14.88 2.71
N PHE A 104 -29.54 13.77 2.78
CA PHE A 104 -28.11 13.84 2.99
C PHE A 104 -27.61 14.88 1.99
N SER A 105 -27.05 15.99 2.48
CA SER A 105 -26.51 17.00 1.59
C SER A 105 -25.43 16.33 0.74
N GLU A 106 -25.32 16.66 -0.54
CA GLU A 106 -24.23 16.16 -1.41
C GLU A 106 -22.84 16.39 -0.77
N ALA A 107 -22.74 17.32 0.18
CA ALA A 107 -21.53 17.64 0.93
C ALA A 107 -21.11 16.54 1.92
N ASP A 108 -22.02 15.65 2.33
CA ASP A 108 -21.71 14.59 3.32
C ASP A 108 -21.33 13.25 2.67
N GLN A 109 -21.37 13.14 1.36
CA GLN A 109 -20.99 11.91 0.66
C GLN A 109 -19.48 11.85 0.44
N GLN A 110 -18.85 10.70 0.81
CA GLN A 110 -17.43 10.47 0.58
C GLN A 110 -17.13 10.44 -0.93
N ARG A 111 -16.16 11.27 -1.35
CA ARG A 111 -15.62 11.28 -2.71
C ARG A 111 -14.30 10.53 -2.70
N VAL A 112 -14.25 9.42 -3.39
CA VAL A 112 -13.15 8.45 -3.31
C VAL A 112 -12.34 8.43 -4.59
N LEU A 113 -11.01 8.49 -4.46
CA LEU A 113 -10.05 8.22 -5.53
C LEU A 113 -9.25 6.94 -5.20
N ILE A 114 -9.16 6.02 -6.15
CA ILE A 114 -8.34 4.81 -6.05
C ILE A 114 -7.27 4.85 -7.14
N THR A 115 -6.01 5.07 -6.79
CA THR A 115 -4.87 5.01 -7.72
C THR A 115 -4.37 3.57 -7.84
N GLY A 116 -3.86 3.18 -9.02
CA GLY A 116 -3.60 1.77 -9.32
C GLY A 116 -4.91 0.96 -9.41
N GLY A 117 -5.98 1.64 -9.83
CA GLY A 117 -7.35 1.17 -9.78
C GLY A 117 -7.66 -0.05 -10.65
N LEU A 118 -6.80 -0.37 -11.62
CA LEU A 118 -6.95 -1.57 -12.47
C LEU A 118 -6.21 -2.80 -11.93
N GLY A 119 -5.63 -2.71 -10.74
CA GLY A 119 -5.10 -3.86 -10.01
C GLY A 119 -6.23 -4.69 -9.38
N GLN A 120 -5.92 -5.91 -8.98
CA GLN A 120 -6.85 -6.85 -8.34
C GLN A 120 -7.62 -6.20 -7.17
N LEU A 121 -6.89 -5.60 -6.22
CA LEU A 121 -7.51 -4.92 -5.07
C LEU A 121 -8.27 -3.65 -5.47
N GLY A 122 -7.79 -2.91 -6.48
CA GLY A 122 -8.41 -1.66 -6.92
C GLY A 122 -9.80 -1.86 -7.51
N VAL A 123 -9.96 -2.83 -8.42
CA VAL A 123 -11.25 -3.16 -9.05
C VAL A 123 -12.23 -3.70 -8.00
N GLY A 124 -11.77 -4.65 -7.17
CA GLY A 124 -12.58 -5.23 -6.09
C GLY A 124 -13.07 -4.16 -5.10
N LEU A 125 -12.15 -3.32 -4.62
CA LEU A 125 -12.49 -2.23 -3.70
C LEU A 125 -13.46 -1.23 -4.33
N ALA A 126 -13.25 -0.86 -5.60
CA ALA A 126 -14.17 0.06 -6.29
C ALA A 126 -15.59 -0.50 -6.35
N SER A 127 -15.74 -1.80 -6.67
CA SER A 127 -17.05 -2.46 -6.68
C SER A 127 -17.70 -2.41 -5.30
N PHE A 128 -16.94 -2.66 -4.24
CA PHE A 128 -17.40 -2.65 -2.87
C PHE A 128 -17.81 -1.23 -2.41
N LEU A 129 -16.96 -0.23 -2.65
CA LEU A 129 -17.22 1.16 -2.27
C LEU A 129 -18.34 1.81 -3.09
N ARG A 130 -18.51 1.43 -4.37
CA ARG A 130 -19.62 1.91 -5.21
C ARG A 130 -20.98 1.46 -4.69
N LYS A 131 -21.06 0.27 -4.10
CA LYS A 131 -22.27 -0.21 -3.40
C LYS A 131 -22.52 0.61 -2.13
N ARG A 132 -21.46 1.04 -1.43
CA ARG A 132 -21.55 1.76 -0.16
C ARG A 132 -21.82 3.26 -0.34
N PHE A 133 -21.12 3.93 -1.25
CA PHE A 133 -21.12 5.39 -1.41
C PHE A 133 -21.78 5.88 -2.70
N GLY A 134 -22.21 4.98 -3.57
CA GLY A 134 -22.75 5.30 -4.88
C GLY A 134 -21.72 5.26 -5.99
N LYS A 135 -22.19 4.91 -7.21
CA LYS A 135 -21.36 4.66 -8.39
C LYS A 135 -20.46 5.84 -8.75
N ASP A 136 -21.02 7.06 -8.75
CA ASP A 136 -20.35 8.25 -9.25
C ASP A 136 -19.41 8.91 -8.23
N ASN A 137 -19.43 8.43 -6.99
CA ASN A 137 -18.57 8.93 -5.92
C ASN A 137 -17.24 8.20 -5.79
N VAL A 138 -17.03 7.11 -6.57
CA VAL A 138 -15.81 6.30 -6.52
C VAL A 138 -15.13 6.28 -7.87
N ILE A 139 -14.02 6.99 -7.96
CA ILE A 139 -13.22 7.18 -9.16
C ILE A 139 -12.03 6.24 -9.15
N LEU A 140 -11.90 5.41 -10.20
CA LEU A 140 -10.70 4.63 -10.45
C LEU A 140 -9.69 5.46 -11.25
N SER A 141 -8.41 5.32 -10.94
CA SER A 141 -7.31 5.94 -11.68
C SER A 141 -6.17 4.95 -11.92
N ASP A 142 -5.66 4.91 -13.14
CA ASP A 142 -4.51 4.07 -13.56
C ASP A 142 -3.86 4.68 -14.81
N ILE A 143 -2.64 4.25 -15.11
CA ILE A 143 -1.93 4.61 -16.36
C ILE A 143 -2.36 3.73 -17.55
N ARG A 144 -3.04 2.61 -17.29
CA ARG A 144 -3.48 1.65 -18.30
C ARG A 144 -4.90 1.95 -18.76
N LYS A 145 -5.25 1.47 -19.96
CA LYS A 145 -6.63 1.51 -20.45
C LYS A 145 -7.48 0.50 -19.66
N PRO A 146 -8.63 0.90 -19.09
CA PRO A 146 -9.51 0.00 -18.40
C PRO A 146 -10.19 -0.97 -19.38
N PRO A 147 -10.42 -2.24 -18.98
CA PRO A 147 -11.35 -3.13 -19.68
C PRO A 147 -12.75 -2.51 -19.74
N GLU A 148 -13.53 -2.88 -20.75
CA GLU A 148 -14.85 -2.28 -20.98
C GLU A 148 -15.80 -2.42 -19.79
N HIS A 149 -15.87 -3.62 -19.19
CA HIS A 149 -16.71 -3.85 -18.01
C HIS A 149 -16.32 -3.01 -16.80
N VAL A 150 -15.01 -2.71 -16.61
CA VAL A 150 -14.53 -1.82 -15.55
C VAL A 150 -14.88 -0.37 -15.87
N PHE A 151 -14.70 0.04 -17.13
CA PHE A 151 -15.05 1.39 -17.60
C PHE A 151 -16.53 1.70 -17.44
N LEU A 152 -17.40 0.75 -17.79
CA LEU A 152 -18.86 0.88 -17.67
C LEU A 152 -19.34 0.82 -16.21
N SER A 153 -18.54 0.28 -15.30
CA SER A 153 -18.90 0.15 -13.89
C SER A 153 -18.89 1.46 -13.11
N GLY A 154 -18.22 2.53 -13.59
CA GLY A 154 -18.18 3.85 -12.94
C GLY A 154 -17.05 4.75 -13.44
N PRO A 155 -16.87 5.94 -12.86
CA PRO A 155 -15.88 6.92 -13.29
C PRO A 155 -14.45 6.36 -13.31
N PHE A 156 -13.71 6.73 -14.37
CA PHE A 156 -12.30 6.39 -14.54
C PHE A 156 -11.52 7.61 -15.07
N ILE A 157 -10.33 7.86 -14.50
CA ILE A 157 -9.43 8.96 -14.90
C ILE A 157 -8.04 8.39 -15.15
N TYR A 158 -7.45 8.68 -16.32
CA TYR A 158 -6.04 8.38 -16.57
C TYR A 158 -5.14 9.28 -15.73
N SER A 159 -4.24 8.70 -14.97
CA SER A 159 -3.24 9.46 -14.21
C SER A 159 -2.00 8.63 -13.91
N ASP A 160 -0.85 9.29 -14.03
CA ASP A 160 0.42 8.78 -13.49
C ASP A 160 0.69 9.45 -12.14
N ILE A 161 0.89 8.64 -11.10
CA ILE A 161 1.23 9.15 -9.75
C ILE A 161 2.57 9.91 -9.72
N LEU A 162 3.40 9.78 -10.74
CA LEU A 162 4.63 10.55 -10.91
C LEU A 162 4.35 11.98 -11.37
N ASP A 163 3.19 12.25 -11.95
CA ASP A 163 2.73 13.61 -12.30
C ASP A 163 1.97 14.23 -11.13
N TYR A 164 2.71 14.89 -10.24
CA TYR A 164 2.17 15.60 -9.09
C TYR A 164 1.07 16.60 -9.45
N LYS A 165 1.27 17.37 -10.53
CA LYS A 165 0.33 18.40 -10.94
C LYS A 165 -1.00 17.81 -11.37
N ASN A 166 -0.97 16.76 -12.19
CA ASN A 166 -2.17 16.06 -12.64
C ASN A 166 -2.91 15.42 -11.45
N LEU A 167 -2.19 14.73 -10.54
CA LEU A 167 -2.79 14.13 -9.36
C LEU A 167 -3.50 15.19 -8.48
N ARG A 168 -2.86 16.33 -8.26
CA ARG A 168 -3.43 17.45 -7.50
C ARG A 168 -4.69 18.01 -8.17
N GLU A 169 -4.66 18.22 -9.49
CA GLU A 169 -5.82 18.68 -10.26
C GLU A 169 -7.00 17.70 -10.15
N ILE A 170 -6.75 16.39 -10.20
CA ILE A 170 -7.79 15.36 -10.03
C ILE A 170 -8.43 15.47 -8.66
N VAL A 171 -7.63 15.58 -7.59
CA VAL A 171 -8.11 15.70 -6.23
C VAL A 171 -9.00 16.92 -6.04
N VAL A 172 -8.56 18.07 -6.52
CA VAL A 172 -9.30 19.35 -6.40
C VAL A 172 -10.59 19.35 -7.23
N ASN A 173 -10.49 19.01 -8.51
CA ASN A 173 -11.63 19.10 -9.44
C ASN A 173 -12.74 18.11 -9.09
N ASN A 174 -12.40 16.97 -8.48
CA ASN A 174 -13.36 15.95 -8.09
C ASN A 174 -13.72 16.01 -6.60
N ARG A 175 -13.22 17.00 -5.85
CA ARG A 175 -13.50 17.19 -4.41
C ARG A 175 -13.24 15.90 -3.61
N ILE A 176 -12.11 15.24 -3.87
CA ILE A 176 -11.76 13.98 -3.22
C ILE A 176 -11.60 14.20 -1.71
N THR A 177 -12.17 13.29 -0.92
CA THR A 177 -12.05 13.26 0.55
C THR A 177 -11.27 12.05 1.03
N TRP A 178 -11.38 10.91 0.32
CA TRP A 178 -10.65 9.68 0.62
C TRP A 178 -9.79 9.26 -0.56
N LEU A 179 -8.54 8.92 -0.29
CA LEU A 179 -7.60 8.41 -1.29
C LEU A 179 -7.08 7.04 -0.88
N PHE A 180 -7.28 6.03 -1.77
CA PHE A 180 -6.69 4.70 -1.65
C PHE A 180 -5.55 4.58 -2.65
N HIS A 181 -4.33 4.40 -2.16
CA HIS A 181 -3.14 4.35 -3.00
C HIS A 181 -2.66 2.92 -3.22
N TYR A 182 -3.11 2.29 -4.31
CA TYR A 182 -2.70 0.94 -4.71
C TYR A 182 -1.66 0.91 -5.83
N SER A 183 -1.27 2.06 -6.39
CA SER A 183 -0.21 2.11 -7.41
C SER A 183 1.12 1.68 -6.82
N ALA A 184 1.61 0.51 -7.20
CA ALA A 184 2.91 0.00 -6.79
C ALA A 184 3.40 -1.09 -7.76
N LEU A 185 4.72 -1.23 -7.88
CA LEU A 185 5.36 -2.41 -8.46
C LEU A 185 5.60 -3.44 -7.36
N LEU A 186 5.12 -4.67 -7.57
CA LEU A 186 5.26 -5.78 -6.62
C LEU A 186 6.66 -6.40 -6.69
N SER A 187 6.97 -7.31 -5.76
CA SER A 187 8.30 -7.83 -5.51
C SER A 187 9.03 -8.35 -6.76
N ALA A 188 8.45 -9.27 -7.52
CA ALA A 188 9.11 -9.86 -8.70
C ALA A 188 9.39 -8.81 -9.81
N VAL A 189 8.39 -7.98 -10.12
CA VAL A 189 8.52 -6.90 -11.12
C VAL A 189 9.46 -5.82 -10.62
N GLY A 190 9.43 -5.52 -9.33
CA GLY A 190 10.30 -4.53 -8.69
C GLY A 190 11.77 -4.94 -8.72
N GLU A 191 12.08 -6.22 -8.45
CA GLU A 191 13.46 -6.75 -8.56
C GLU A 191 13.96 -6.76 -10.01
N ALA A 192 13.08 -7.00 -10.97
CA ALA A 192 13.44 -6.93 -12.40
C ALA A 192 13.75 -5.50 -12.87
N ASN A 193 13.17 -4.47 -12.22
CA ASN A 193 13.41 -3.06 -12.54
C ASN A 193 13.37 -2.18 -11.28
N VAL A 194 14.49 -2.21 -10.54
CA VAL A 194 14.64 -1.46 -9.27
C VAL A 194 14.49 0.05 -9.46
N SER A 195 14.95 0.62 -10.58
CA SER A 195 14.81 2.06 -10.85
C SER A 195 13.35 2.48 -10.99
N LEU A 196 12.55 1.72 -11.71
CA LEU A 196 11.12 1.96 -11.87
C LEU A 196 10.38 1.72 -10.56
N ALA A 197 10.71 0.64 -9.83
CA ALA A 197 10.14 0.37 -8.52
C ALA A 197 10.37 1.53 -7.54
N ARG A 198 11.58 2.08 -7.51
CA ARG A 198 11.91 3.24 -6.70
C ARG A 198 11.13 4.49 -7.13
N ALA A 199 11.01 4.75 -8.43
CA ALA A 199 10.23 5.88 -8.92
C ALA A 199 8.76 5.77 -8.50
N VAL A 200 8.11 4.63 -8.80
CA VAL A 200 6.68 4.44 -8.52
C VAL A 200 6.42 4.33 -7.01
N ASN A 201 7.12 3.41 -6.31
CA ASN A 201 6.80 3.08 -4.92
C ASN A 201 7.32 4.11 -3.91
N ILE A 202 8.30 4.95 -4.26
CA ILE A 202 8.87 5.95 -3.35
C ILE A 202 8.53 7.36 -3.81
N THR A 203 8.95 7.77 -5.03
CA THR A 203 8.67 9.13 -5.50
C THR A 203 7.18 9.34 -5.72
N GLY A 204 6.48 8.38 -6.35
CA GLY A 204 5.03 8.43 -6.51
C GLY A 204 4.27 8.48 -5.19
N LEU A 205 4.72 7.72 -4.19
CA LEU A 205 4.16 7.78 -2.84
C LEU A 205 4.31 9.18 -2.21
N HIS A 206 5.48 9.84 -2.37
CA HIS A 206 5.69 11.19 -1.84
C HIS A 206 4.71 12.18 -2.47
N ASN A 207 4.49 12.11 -3.79
CA ASN A 207 3.47 12.93 -4.44
C ASN A 207 2.07 12.72 -3.85
N VAL A 208 1.72 11.47 -3.56
CA VAL A 208 0.44 11.11 -2.94
C VAL A 208 0.33 11.65 -1.51
N LEU A 209 1.38 11.50 -0.70
CA LEU A 209 1.43 12.03 0.67
C LEU A 209 1.31 13.55 0.70
N ASP A 210 2.05 14.24 -0.18
CA ASP A 210 2.03 15.71 -0.27
C ASP A 210 0.64 16.23 -0.66
N VAL A 211 0.03 15.66 -1.70
CA VAL A 211 -1.33 16.03 -2.15
C VAL A 211 -2.37 15.72 -1.06
N ALA A 212 -2.26 14.56 -0.41
CA ALA A 212 -3.18 14.18 0.65
C ALA A 212 -3.08 15.11 1.88
N ALA A 213 -1.86 15.52 2.26
CA ALA A 213 -1.63 16.45 3.35
C ALA A 213 -2.08 17.88 3.00
N GLU A 214 -1.79 18.35 1.76
CA GLU A 214 -2.19 19.69 1.28
C GLU A 214 -3.72 19.87 1.30
N HIS A 215 -4.46 18.81 0.97
CA HIS A 215 -5.93 18.87 0.82
C HIS A 215 -6.70 18.20 1.97
N GLY A 216 -6.02 17.78 3.05
CA GLY A 216 -6.65 17.21 4.24
C GLY A 216 -7.41 15.92 3.96
N LEU A 217 -6.89 15.06 3.08
CA LEU A 217 -7.53 13.78 2.72
C LEU A 217 -7.34 12.74 3.83
N ARG A 218 -8.29 11.78 3.92
CA ARG A 218 -8.03 10.51 4.57
C ARG A 218 -7.32 9.60 3.57
N LEU A 219 -6.10 9.17 3.90
CA LEU A 219 -5.23 8.40 2.99
C LEU A 219 -5.05 6.97 3.49
N PHE A 220 -5.34 6.01 2.64
CA PHE A 220 -5.01 4.61 2.83
C PHE A 220 -3.85 4.17 1.93
N VAL A 221 -2.84 3.53 2.52
CA VAL A 221 -1.73 2.92 1.78
C VAL A 221 -1.52 1.50 2.28
N PRO A 222 -1.65 0.45 1.45
CA PRO A 222 -1.44 -0.92 1.91
C PRO A 222 0.04 -1.21 2.14
N SER A 223 0.34 -1.91 3.23
CA SER A 223 1.59 -2.62 3.46
C SER A 223 1.41 -4.13 3.27
N THR A 224 2.34 -4.95 3.73
CA THR A 224 2.46 -6.35 3.32
C THR A 224 3.26 -7.19 4.32
N ILE A 225 3.06 -8.51 4.31
CA ILE A 225 4.00 -9.46 4.96
C ILE A 225 5.43 -9.28 4.47
N GLY A 226 5.63 -8.80 3.24
CA GLY A 226 6.94 -8.52 2.65
C GLY A 226 7.71 -7.36 3.28
N ALA A 227 7.09 -6.57 4.18
CA ALA A 227 7.75 -5.52 4.96
C ALA A 227 8.64 -6.09 6.09
N PHE A 228 8.49 -7.36 6.41
CA PHE A 228 9.30 -8.05 7.42
C PHE A 228 10.51 -8.76 6.79
N GLY A 229 11.42 -9.20 7.62
CA GLY A 229 12.64 -9.87 7.21
C GLY A 229 13.08 -10.93 8.20
N PRO A 230 14.22 -11.61 7.94
CA PRO A 230 14.67 -12.77 8.73
C PRO A 230 14.90 -12.51 10.21
N THR A 231 15.03 -11.24 10.61
CA THR A 231 15.26 -10.85 12.02
C THR A 231 13.98 -10.42 12.73
N SER A 232 12.86 -10.37 12.03
CA SER A 232 11.55 -10.10 12.64
C SER A 232 11.07 -11.35 13.41
N PRO A 233 10.37 -11.20 14.56
CA PRO A 233 9.64 -12.29 15.16
C PRO A 233 8.64 -12.87 14.14
N ARG A 234 8.51 -14.20 14.05
CA ARG A 234 7.72 -14.82 12.99
C ARG A 234 6.40 -15.43 13.47
N ASN A 235 6.28 -15.78 14.75
CA ASN A 235 5.10 -16.52 15.22
C ASN A 235 4.75 -16.21 16.70
N PRO A 236 3.80 -15.33 16.95
CA PRO A 236 3.25 -14.35 15.99
C PRO A 236 4.20 -13.16 15.76
N THR A 237 4.03 -12.48 14.64
CA THR A 237 4.72 -11.21 14.36
C THR A 237 3.88 -10.07 14.92
N PRO A 238 4.41 -9.28 15.90
CA PRO A 238 3.66 -8.15 16.46
C PRO A 238 3.67 -6.93 15.50
N ASP A 239 2.75 -5.99 15.73
CA ASP A 239 2.69 -4.73 14.99
C ASP A 239 4.00 -3.93 15.08
N LEU A 240 4.59 -3.89 16.27
CA LEU A 240 5.84 -3.16 16.54
C LEU A 240 6.99 -4.15 16.68
N CYS A 241 7.81 -4.23 15.66
CA CYS A 241 9.04 -5.02 15.68
C CYS A 241 10.06 -4.50 14.65
N ILE A 242 11.25 -5.09 14.66
CA ILE A 242 12.29 -4.76 13.68
C ILE A 242 11.88 -5.29 12.31
N GLN A 243 11.77 -4.39 11.34
CA GLN A 243 11.53 -4.68 9.95
C GLN A 243 12.84 -4.54 9.16
N ARG A 244 13.30 -5.63 8.55
CA ARG A 244 14.51 -5.64 7.70
C ARG A 244 14.29 -6.47 6.44
N PRO A 245 13.39 -6.02 5.54
CA PRO A 245 13.13 -6.70 4.28
C PRO A 245 14.37 -6.68 3.38
N ARG A 246 14.44 -7.64 2.47
CA ARG A 246 15.56 -7.81 1.53
C ARG A 246 15.17 -7.53 0.08
N THR A 247 13.93 -7.16 -0.19
CA THR A 247 13.44 -6.81 -1.51
C THR A 247 13.20 -5.31 -1.62
N ILE A 248 13.36 -4.73 -2.82
CA ILE A 248 13.04 -3.32 -3.06
C ILE A 248 11.58 -3.02 -2.74
N TYR A 249 10.68 -3.97 -2.99
CA TYR A 249 9.27 -3.87 -2.64
C TYR A 249 9.08 -3.75 -1.13
N GLY A 250 9.63 -4.68 -0.35
CA GLY A 250 9.54 -4.65 1.11
C GLY A 250 10.15 -3.38 1.70
N VAL A 251 11.33 -2.96 1.22
CA VAL A 251 11.96 -1.69 1.63
C VAL A 251 11.04 -0.50 1.34
N SER A 252 10.42 -0.46 0.16
CA SER A 252 9.51 0.63 -0.20
C SER A 252 8.23 0.64 0.66
N LYS A 253 7.77 -0.53 1.12
CA LYS A 253 6.59 -0.63 2.00
C LYS A 253 6.90 -0.20 3.44
N VAL A 254 8.05 -0.58 4.00
CA VAL A 254 8.52 -0.03 5.28
C VAL A 254 8.69 1.49 5.20
N HIS A 255 9.25 1.99 4.08
CA HIS A 255 9.33 3.43 3.83
C HIS A 255 7.94 4.08 3.84
N ALA A 256 6.93 3.46 3.20
CA ALA A 256 5.57 3.97 3.15
C ALA A 256 4.92 4.05 4.55
N GLU A 257 5.10 3.02 5.38
CA GLU A 257 4.61 3.00 6.76
C GLU A 257 5.21 4.18 7.56
N LEU A 258 6.53 4.29 7.57
CA LEU A 258 7.23 5.32 8.37
C LEU A 258 6.96 6.74 7.85
N MET A 259 6.90 6.94 6.54
CA MET A 259 6.56 8.25 5.96
C MET A 259 5.10 8.63 6.25
N GLY A 260 4.17 7.69 6.15
CA GLY A 260 2.78 7.93 6.48
C GLY A 260 2.59 8.33 7.95
N GLU A 261 3.24 7.62 8.87
CA GLU A 261 3.27 7.97 10.30
C GLU A 261 3.91 9.34 10.54
N TYR A 262 5.02 9.65 9.87
CA TYR A 262 5.64 10.97 9.95
C TYR A 262 4.70 12.08 9.49
N TYR A 263 3.96 11.89 8.38
CA TYR A 263 2.99 12.85 7.88
C TYR A 263 1.81 13.04 8.84
N TYR A 264 1.37 11.97 9.51
CA TYR A 264 0.37 12.07 10.57
C TYR A 264 0.87 12.95 11.73
N TYR A 265 2.06 12.70 12.27
CA TYR A 265 2.60 13.48 13.38
C TYR A 265 2.98 14.91 13.01
N ARG A 266 3.50 15.12 11.81
CA ARG A 266 4.04 16.41 11.37
C ARG A 266 3.01 17.34 10.78
N TYR A 267 2.09 16.79 9.98
CA TYR A 267 1.13 17.56 9.18
C TYR A 267 -0.32 17.28 9.54
N GLY A 268 -0.60 16.34 10.43
CA GLY A 268 -1.97 15.96 10.83
C GLY A 268 -2.72 15.18 9.75
N LEU A 269 -2.00 14.55 8.80
CA LEU A 269 -2.62 13.71 7.77
C LEU A 269 -3.32 12.51 8.41
N ASP A 270 -4.61 12.28 8.12
CA ASP A 270 -5.31 11.04 8.52
C ASP A 270 -4.81 9.87 7.67
N PHE A 271 -3.62 9.38 8.02
CA PHE A 271 -2.95 8.24 7.37
C PHE A 271 -3.38 6.93 8.01
N ARG A 272 -3.69 5.92 7.20
CA ARG A 272 -4.10 4.59 7.62
C ARG A 272 -3.43 3.52 6.76
N CYS A 273 -2.91 2.49 7.39
CA CYS A 273 -2.15 1.44 6.73
C CYS A 273 -2.47 0.07 7.33
N LEU A 274 -2.68 -0.93 6.48
CA LEU A 274 -2.81 -2.33 6.87
C LEU A 274 -1.71 -3.16 6.24
N ARG A 275 -1.07 -4.01 7.03
CA ARG A 275 -0.14 -5.03 6.53
C ARG A 275 -0.93 -6.27 6.13
N TYR A 276 -1.09 -6.42 4.83
CA TYR A 276 -1.82 -7.55 4.27
C TYR A 276 -1.01 -8.84 4.33
N PRO A 277 -1.64 -9.96 4.71
CA PRO A 277 -1.10 -11.30 4.50
C PRO A 277 -1.09 -11.66 3.01
N GLY A 278 -0.86 -12.93 2.68
CA GLY A 278 -1.06 -13.43 1.31
C GLY A 278 -2.54 -13.37 0.94
N ILE A 279 -2.89 -12.55 -0.07
CA ILE A 279 -4.28 -12.40 -0.51
C ILE A 279 -4.61 -13.46 -1.55
N ILE A 280 -5.72 -14.17 -1.32
CA ILE A 280 -6.27 -15.20 -2.19
C ILE A 280 -7.56 -14.68 -2.79
N SER A 281 -7.72 -14.81 -4.11
CA SER A 281 -8.92 -14.42 -4.83
C SER A 281 -9.22 -15.41 -5.93
N ALA A 282 -10.49 -15.77 -6.09
CA ALA A 282 -10.95 -16.68 -7.12
C ALA A 282 -10.77 -16.10 -8.54
N ASP A 283 -10.94 -14.77 -8.70
CA ASP A 283 -10.76 -14.08 -9.99
C ASP A 283 -9.30 -13.87 -10.40
N SER A 284 -8.34 -14.19 -9.53
CA SER A 284 -6.93 -13.91 -9.81
C SER A 284 -6.27 -15.05 -10.59
N GLN A 285 -5.39 -14.66 -11.51
CA GLN A 285 -4.47 -15.58 -12.15
C GLN A 285 -3.12 -15.57 -11.42
N PRO A 286 -2.46 -16.71 -11.22
CA PRO A 286 -1.13 -16.76 -10.64
C PRO A 286 -0.16 -15.87 -11.43
N GLY A 287 0.47 -14.89 -10.76
CA GLY A 287 1.32 -13.86 -11.37
C GLY A 287 2.82 -14.05 -11.14
N GLY A 288 3.25 -15.18 -10.55
CA GLY A 288 4.64 -15.45 -10.20
C GLY A 288 5.03 -15.05 -8.77
N GLY A 289 4.06 -14.72 -7.90
CA GLY A 289 4.28 -14.42 -6.49
C GLY A 289 4.61 -15.66 -5.64
N THR A 290 5.21 -15.46 -4.48
CA THR A 290 5.55 -16.54 -3.54
C THR A 290 4.32 -17.23 -2.96
N THR A 291 3.19 -16.50 -2.82
CA THR A 291 1.93 -16.99 -2.27
C THR A 291 0.98 -17.57 -3.32
N ASP A 292 1.34 -17.50 -4.59
CA ASP A 292 0.46 -17.89 -5.70
C ASP A 292 0.10 -19.39 -5.70
N TYR A 293 0.89 -20.22 -5.00
CA TYR A 293 0.56 -21.64 -4.83
C TYR A 293 -0.86 -21.84 -4.26
N ALA A 294 -1.30 -20.91 -3.38
CA ALA A 294 -2.59 -20.97 -2.72
C ALA A 294 -3.78 -20.58 -3.62
N VAL A 295 -3.50 -20.04 -4.81
CA VAL A 295 -4.47 -19.82 -5.89
C VAL A 295 -4.32 -20.92 -6.96
N GLN A 296 -3.09 -21.23 -7.33
CA GLN A 296 -2.76 -22.18 -8.40
C GLN A 296 -3.33 -23.57 -8.13
N ILE A 297 -3.32 -24.02 -6.85
CA ILE A 297 -3.85 -25.36 -6.50
C ILE A 297 -5.31 -25.55 -6.96
N PHE A 298 -6.15 -24.52 -6.88
CA PHE A 298 -7.57 -24.62 -7.26
C PHE A 298 -7.73 -24.71 -8.79
N HIS A 299 -6.98 -23.89 -9.54
CA HIS A 299 -6.97 -23.95 -11.00
C HIS A 299 -6.51 -25.32 -11.50
N GLU A 300 -5.41 -25.84 -10.93
CA GLU A 300 -4.82 -27.11 -11.33
C GLU A 300 -5.67 -28.31 -10.89
N ALA A 301 -6.25 -28.26 -9.69
CA ALA A 301 -7.11 -29.32 -9.17
C ALA A 301 -8.34 -29.52 -10.05
N VAL A 302 -9.03 -28.44 -10.43
CA VAL A 302 -10.25 -28.51 -11.26
C VAL A 302 -9.93 -28.85 -12.71
N LYS A 303 -8.81 -28.35 -13.25
CA LYS A 303 -8.47 -28.50 -14.67
C LYS A 303 -7.75 -29.81 -14.97
N ASN A 304 -6.76 -30.17 -14.14
CA ASN A 304 -5.79 -31.20 -14.45
C ASN A 304 -5.78 -32.36 -13.45
N GLY A 305 -6.42 -32.22 -12.27
CA GLY A 305 -6.37 -33.21 -11.20
C GLY A 305 -4.98 -33.41 -10.61
N ARG A 306 -4.04 -32.49 -10.88
CA ARG A 306 -2.65 -32.55 -10.42
C ARG A 306 -2.17 -31.16 -10.05
N PHE A 307 -1.38 -31.08 -8.98
CA PHE A 307 -0.77 -29.81 -8.53
C PHE A 307 0.67 -30.05 -8.08
N GLU A 308 1.59 -29.22 -8.57
CA GLU A 308 2.99 -29.19 -8.14
C GLU A 308 3.24 -27.90 -7.34
N CYS A 309 3.50 -28.03 -6.03
CA CYS A 309 3.79 -26.91 -5.17
C CYS A 309 5.28 -26.54 -5.23
N ASN A 310 5.56 -25.24 -5.35
CA ASN A 310 6.93 -24.69 -5.39
C ASN A 310 7.50 -24.29 -4.03
N LEU A 311 6.77 -24.58 -2.93
CA LEU A 311 7.23 -24.42 -1.56
C LEU A 311 7.27 -25.77 -0.83
N LYS A 312 8.02 -25.84 0.25
CA LYS A 312 8.00 -27.01 1.14
C LYS A 312 6.61 -27.23 1.74
N PRO A 313 6.23 -28.49 2.00
CA PRO A 313 4.90 -28.81 2.53
C PRO A 313 4.60 -28.19 3.89
N ASP A 314 5.62 -27.87 4.68
CA ASP A 314 5.55 -27.33 6.04
C ASP A 314 5.76 -25.81 6.12
N THR A 315 5.87 -25.12 4.99
CA THR A 315 6.06 -23.66 4.93
C THR A 315 4.79 -22.93 5.36
N ARG A 316 4.74 -22.42 6.58
CA ARG A 316 3.57 -21.71 7.11
C ARG A 316 3.62 -20.23 6.77
N LEU A 317 2.52 -19.70 6.18
CA LEU A 317 2.35 -18.30 5.83
C LEU A 317 0.95 -17.81 6.24
N PRO A 318 0.82 -16.54 6.69
CA PRO A 318 -0.49 -15.93 6.93
C PRO A 318 -1.17 -15.64 5.59
N MET A 319 -2.46 -15.94 5.50
CA MET A 319 -3.28 -15.82 4.30
C MET A 319 -4.64 -15.18 4.64
N MET A 320 -5.29 -14.61 3.62
CA MET A 320 -6.59 -13.97 3.75
C MET A 320 -7.35 -14.04 2.42
N TYR A 321 -8.65 -14.30 2.47
CA TYR A 321 -9.50 -14.18 1.29
C TYR A 321 -9.74 -12.70 0.95
N ILE A 322 -9.89 -12.40 -0.33
CA ILE A 322 -9.97 -11.00 -0.82
C ILE A 322 -11.12 -10.22 -0.19
N ASP A 323 -12.27 -10.84 0.06
CA ASP A 323 -13.43 -10.15 0.63
C ASP A 323 -13.15 -9.65 2.04
N ASP A 324 -12.44 -10.43 2.88
CA ASP A 324 -11.97 -9.99 4.18
C ASP A 324 -10.96 -8.83 4.07
N CYS A 325 -10.07 -8.88 3.07
CA CYS A 325 -9.11 -7.80 2.81
C CYS A 325 -9.82 -6.48 2.45
N LEU A 326 -10.82 -6.54 1.57
CA LEU A 326 -11.58 -5.36 1.14
C LEU A 326 -12.44 -4.80 2.30
N ARG A 327 -13.03 -5.69 3.09
CA ARG A 327 -13.81 -5.30 4.27
C ARG A 327 -12.92 -4.66 5.34
N ALA A 328 -11.78 -5.27 5.69
CA ALA A 328 -10.81 -4.69 6.63
C ALA A 328 -10.34 -3.30 6.20
N THR A 329 -10.14 -3.12 4.88
CA THR A 329 -9.74 -1.83 4.31
C THR A 329 -10.82 -0.77 4.50
N LEU A 330 -12.08 -1.10 4.27
CA LEU A 330 -13.19 -0.17 4.52
C LEU A 330 -13.36 0.10 6.01
N GLU A 331 -13.37 -0.93 6.84
CA GLU A 331 -13.55 -0.80 8.29
C GLU A 331 -12.50 0.11 8.94
N VAL A 332 -11.21 -0.08 8.61
CA VAL A 332 -10.17 0.82 9.13
C VAL A 332 -10.34 2.25 8.60
N MET A 333 -10.86 2.43 7.39
CA MET A 333 -11.12 3.76 6.82
C MET A 333 -12.38 4.42 7.41
N GLU A 334 -13.38 3.67 7.82
CA GLU A 334 -14.57 4.18 8.50
C GLU A 334 -14.35 4.39 10.01
N ALA A 335 -13.39 3.72 10.61
CA ALA A 335 -13.09 3.83 12.03
C ALA A 335 -12.85 5.29 12.45
N PRO A 336 -13.37 5.74 13.61
CA PRO A 336 -13.07 7.06 14.15
C PRO A 336 -11.56 7.22 14.34
N ALA A 337 -11.00 8.39 13.98
CA ALA A 337 -9.54 8.61 14.05
C ALA A 337 -9.00 8.50 15.48
N GLU A 338 -9.84 8.86 16.47
CA GLU A 338 -9.57 8.80 17.90
C GLU A 338 -9.57 7.37 18.48
N SER A 339 -10.24 6.41 17.81
CA SER A 339 -10.21 5.00 18.22
C SER A 339 -8.91 4.30 17.81
N LEU A 340 -8.22 4.82 16.80
CA LEU A 340 -7.01 4.22 16.26
C LEU A 340 -5.79 4.58 17.10
N SER A 341 -5.26 3.62 17.86
CA SER A 341 -4.06 3.80 18.69
C SER A 341 -2.76 3.86 17.85
N MET A 342 -2.81 3.35 16.62
CA MET A 342 -1.70 3.29 15.67
C MET A 342 -2.12 3.81 14.30
N ARG A 343 -1.17 3.94 13.38
CA ARG A 343 -1.46 4.29 11.97
C ARG A 343 -1.24 3.11 11.03
N THR A 344 -0.47 2.10 11.46
CA THR A 344 -0.14 0.89 10.72
C THR A 344 -0.47 -0.33 11.57
N TYR A 345 -1.26 -1.26 11.04
CA TYR A 345 -1.74 -2.45 11.76
C TYR A 345 -1.48 -3.72 10.97
N ASN A 346 -1.16 -4.79 11.67
CA ASN A 346 -1.30 -6.14 11.13
C ASN A 346 -2.78 -6.51 11.08
N ILE A 347 -3.20 -7.23 10.03
CA ILE A 347 -4.49 -7.92 9.99
C ILE A 347 -4.26 -9.39 9.66
N SER A 348 -4.96 -10.26 10.35
CA SER A 348 -4.84 -11.70 10.19
C SER A 348 -6.20 -12.33 9.93
N ALA A 349 -6.22 -13.38 9.12
CA ALA A 349 -7.37 -14.27 8.97
C ALA A 349 -6.97 -15.69 9.34
N MET A 350 -6.23 -16.35 8.49
CA MET A 350 -5.77 -17.72 8.67
C MET A 350 -4.26 -17.84 8.46
N SER A 351 -3.67 -18.90 8.97
CA SER A 351 -2.28 -19.25 8.67
C SER A 351 -2.21 -20.75 8.45
N PHE A 352 -1.73 -21.15 7.28
CA PHE A 352 -1.67 -22.55 6.89
C PHE A 352 -0.40 -22.87 6.08
N THR A 353 -0.11 -24.16 5.96
CA THR A 353 0.97 -24.68 5.14
C THR A 353 0.43 -25.22 3.81
N PRO A 354 1.27 -25.38 2.75
CA PRO A 354 0.87 -26.06 1.52
C PRO A 354 0.25 -27.43 1.75
N ALA A 355 0.75 -28.20 2.71
CA ALA A 355 0.20 -29.51 3.05
C ALA A 355 -1.20 -29.43 3.68
N GLU A 356 -1.44 -28.49 4.59
CA GLU A 356 -2.76 -28.27 5.20
C GLU A 356 -3.78 -27.84 4.15
N LEU A 357 -3.41 -26.89 3.25
CA LEU A 357 -4.27 -26.50 2.13
C LEU A 357 -4.59 -27.67 1.21
N ALA A 358 -3.58 -28.46 0.83
CA ALA A 358 -3.77 -29.63 -0.02
C ALA A 358 -4.70 -30.66 0.64
N GLN A 359 -4.55 -30.91 1.95
CA GLN A 359 -5.44 -31.81 2.70
C GLN A 359 -6.90 -31.31 2.71
N GLU A 360 -7.11 -29.99 2.82
CA GLU A 360 -8.45 -29.43 2.77
C GLU A 360 -9.08 -29.59 1.37
N VAL A 361 -8.32 -29.32 0.30
CA VAL A 361 -8.77 -29.54 -1.09
C VAL A 361 -9.08 -31.01 -1.36
N LEU A 362 -8.28 -31.96 -0.85
CA LEU A 362 -8.48 -33.40 -1.00
C LEU A 362 -9.80 -33.91 -0.39
N LYS A 363 -10.39 -33.21 0.57
CA LYS A 363 -11.73 -33.55 1.09
C LYS A 363 -12.82 -33.39 0.02
N HIS A 364 -12.61 -32.49 -0.93
CA HIS A 364 -13.54 -32.19 -2.03
C HIS A 364 -13.16 -32.88 -3.34
N ILE A 365 -11.87 -33.09 -3.59
CA ILE A 365 -11.31 -33.72 -4.80
C ILE A 365 -10.32 -34.81 -4.36
N PRO A 366 -10.80 -35.99 -3.93
CA PRO A 366 -9.95 -37.06 -3.36
C PRO A 366 -8.88 -37.61 -4.33
N GLU A 367 -9.11 -37.49 -5.63
CA GLU A 367 -8.20 -37.93 -6.70
C GLU A 367 -7.07 -36.95 -7.02
N LEU A 368 -7.04 -35.76 -6.42
CA LEU A 368 -5.99 -34.76 -6.64
C LEU A 368 -4.60 -35.31 -6.28
N GLN A 369 -3.69 -35.27 -7.25
CA GLN A 369 -2.29 -35.63 -7.04
C GLN A 369 -1.47 -34.38 -6.69
N VAL A 370 -0.89 -34.35 -5.49
CA VAL A 370 -0.07 -33.22 -5.02
C VAL A 370 1.38 -33.65 -4.92
N THR A 371 2.26 -32.87 -5.55
CA THR A 371 3.70 -33.05 -5.52
C THR A 371 4.40 -31.76 -5.08
N TYR A 372 5.66 -31.84 -4.66
CA TYR A 372 6.45 -30.70 -4.20
C TYR A 372 7.77 -30.63 -4.97
N ASN A 373 7.97 -29.52 -5.69
CA ASN A 373 9.19 -29.20 -6.40
C ASN A 373 9.67 -27.81 -5.98
N VAL A 374 10.42 -27.78 -4.90
CA VAL A 374 10.74 -26.56 -4.15
C VAL A 374 11.63 -25.62 -4.97
N ASP A 375 11.14 -24.42 -5.26
CA ASP A 375 11.95 -23.32 -5.81
C ASP A 375 12.75 -22.68 -4.66
N PRO A 376 14.10 -22.75 -4.69
CA PRO A 376 14.92 -22.27 -3.59
C PRO A 376 14.83 -20.75 -3.39
N VAL A 377 14.54 -19.96 -4.44
CA VAL A 377 14.40 -18.51 -4.34
C VAL A 377 13.10 -18.16 -3.63
N ARG A 378 11.98 -18.75 -4.06
CA ARG A 378 10.66 -18.55 -3.42
C ARG A 378 10.66 -19.05 -1.98
N GLN A 379 11.29 -20.20 -1.72
CA GLN A 379 11.41 -20.74 -0.37
C GLN A 379 12.21 -19.81 0.54
N ALA A 380 13.33 -19.26 0.08
CA ALA A 380 14.13 -18.32 0.87
C ALA A 380 13.35 -17.02 1.19
N ILE A 381 12.48 -16.57 0.29
CA ILE A 381 11.59 -15.44 0.52
C ILE A 381 10.56 -15.82 1.59
N ALA A 382 9.85 -16.94 1.44
CA ALA A 382 8.85 -17.43 2.37
C ALA A 382 9.44 -17.65 3.78
N ASP A 383 10.66 -18.20 3.86
CA ASP A 383 11.38 -18.42 5.13
C ASP A 383 11.76 -17.11 5.84
N SER A 384 11.76 -15.98 5.14
CA SER A 384 12.03 -14.65 5.71
C SER A 384 10.78 -13.90 6.18
N TRP A 385 9.58 -14.39 5.85
CA TRP A 385 8.31 -13.75 6.17
C TRP A 385 7.68 -14.25 7.47
N PRO A 386 6.71 -13.52 8.04
CA PRO A 386 5.88 -13.99 9.13
C PRO A 386 5.26 -15.35 8.86
N MET A 387 5.14 -16.16 9.91
CA MET A 387 4.35 -17.39 9.91
C MET A 387 2.90 -17.10 10.33
N ASN A 388 2.73 -16.11 11.18
CA ASN A 388 1.44 -15.65 11.68
C ASN A 388 1.55 -14.19 12.11
N PHE A 389 0.43 -13.45 12.08
CA PHE A 389 0.34 -12.07 12.58
C PHE A 389 -0.34 -12.02 13.95
N ASP A 390 0.14 -11.14 14.82
CA ASP A 390 -0.61 -10.62 15.95
C ASP A 390 -1.40 -9.39 15.47
N ASP A 391 -2.74 -9.50 15.44
CA ASP A 391 -3.67 -8.46 15.04
C ASP A 391 -4.52 -7.95 16.21
N SER A 392 -4.04 -8.16 17.45
CA SER A 392 -4.76 -7.79 18.67
C SER A 392 -5.12 -6.30 18.76
N ASN A 393 -4.25 -5.41 18.23
CA ASN A 393 -4.55 -3.99 18.19
C ASN A 393 -5.67 -3.67 17.19
N ALA A 394 -5.71 -4.30 16.02
CA ALA A 394 -6.80 -4.14 15.06
C ALA A 394 -8.15 -4.61 15.66
N ARG A 395 -8.15 -5.76 16.34
CA ARG A 395 -9.34 -6.28 17.05
C ARG A 395 -9.82 -5.34 18.14
N LYS A 396 -8.90 -4.72 18.88
CA LYS A 396 -9.20 -3.78 19.95
C LYS A 396 -9.74 -2.44 19.44
N ASP A 397 -9.07 -1.86 18.43
CA ASP A 397 -9.28 -0.47 18.03
C ASP A 397 -10.52 -0.27 17.16
N TRP A 398 -10.89 -1.26 16.32
CA TRP A 398 -12.13 -1.18 15.51
C TRP A 398 -12.91 -2.49 15.41
N GLY A 399 -12.58 -3.51 16.21
CA GLY A 399 -13.34 -4.74 16.25
C GLY A 399 -13.08 -5.69 15.07
N TRP A 400 -11.89 -5.61 14.44
CA TRP A 400 -11.53 -6.45 13.31
C TRP A 400 -11.80 -7.95 13.60
N LYS A 401 -12.43 -8.61 12.65
CA LYS A 401 -12.69 -10.06 12.68
C LYS A 401 -12.78 -10.56 11.24
N HIS A 402 -12.05 -11.62 10.92
CA HIS A 402 -12.18 -12.29 9.62
C HIS A 402 -13.47 -13.13 9.56
N ASP A 403 -13.98 -13.33 8.35
CA ASP A 403 -15.16 -14.15 8.08
C ASP A 403 -14.78 -15.50 7.44
N PHE A 404 -13.66 -15.57 6.70
CA PHE A 404 -13.22 -16.77 6.01
C PHE A 404 -12.16 -17.53 6.80
N ASP A 405 -12.44 -18.80 7.13
CA ASP A 405 -11.45 -19.78 7.54
C ASP A 405 -10.97 -20.64 6.36
N LEU A 406 -10.09 -21.62 6.60
CA LEU A 406 -9.55 -22.47 5.53
C LEU A 406 -10.62 -23.36 4.83
N PRO A 407 -11.55 -24.01 5.52
CA PRO A 407 -12.65 -24.75 4.89
C PRO A 407 -13.56 -23.87 4.02
N GLU A 408 -13.95 -22.69 4.50
CA GLU A 408 -14.79 -21.74 3.78
C GLU A 408 -14.08 -21.20 2.54
N LEU A 409 -12.78 -20.85 2.66
CA LEU A 409 -11.94 -20.46 1.54
C LEU A 409 -11.93 -21.54 0.45
N VAL A 410 -11.63 -22.80 0.83
CA VAL A 410 -11.54 -23.92 -0.14
C VAL A 410 -12.87 -24.13 -0.84
N THR A 411 -13.96 -24.14 -0.09
CA THR A 411 -15.31 -24.29 -0.65
C THR A 411 -15.63 -23.17 -1.64
N THR A 412 -15.34 -21.92 -1.30
CA THR A 412 -15.59 -20.75 -2.13
C THR A 412 -14.79 -20.82 -3.44
N MET A 413 -13.48 -21.11 -3.33
CA MET A 413 -12.59 -21.20 -4.48
C MET A 413 -12.99 -22.34 -5.44
N LEU A 414 -13.33 -23.52 -4.92
CA LEU A 414 -13.74 -24.66 -5.75
C LEU A 414 -15.10 -24.42 -6.42
N ASN A 415 -16.06 -23.81 -5.74
CA ASN A 415 -17.35 -23.44 -6.33
C ASN A 415 -17.20 -22.48 -7.51
N PHE A 416 -16.32 -21.49 -7.38
CA PHE A 416 -16.02 -20.53 -8.44
C PHE A 416 -15.45 -21.22 -9.67
N HIS A 417 -14.34 -21.94 -9.53
CA HIS A 417 -13.67 -22.61 -10.64
C HIS A 417 -14.48 -23.79 -11.23
N GLY A 418 -15.27 -24.48 -10.41
CA GLY A 418 -16.19 -25.53 -10.88
C GLY A 418 -17.32 -24.98 -11.74
N SER A 419 -17.82 -23.78 -11.46
CA SER A 419 -18.83 -23.11 -12.28
C SER A 419 -18.27 -22.62 -13.61
N GLU A 420 -17.07 -22.07 -13.64
CA GLU A 420 -16.38 -21.66 -14.87
C GLU A 420 -16.11 -22.83 -15.81
N SER A 421 -15.66 -23.98 -15.27
CA SER A 421 -15.43 -25.21 -16.08
C SER A 421 -16.69 -25.73 -16.73
N ARG A 422 -17.86 -25.65 -16.08
CA ARG A 422 -19.15 -26.04 -16.64
C ARG A 422 -19.59 -25.09 -17.74
N VAL A 423 -19.40 -23.79 -17.61
CA VAL A 423 -19.72 -22.79 -18.64
C VAL A 423 -18.80 -22.94 -19.85
N ALA A 424 -17.51 -23.22 -19.65
CA ALA A 424 -16.54 -23.43 -20.73
C ALA A 424 -16.80 -24.72 -21.51
N GLN A 425 -17.42 -25.75 -20.90
CA GLN A 425 -17.81 -27.01 -21.56
C GLN A 425 -19.17 -26.90 -22.29
N ALA A 426 -20.01 -25.91 -21.98
CA ALA A 426 -21.31 -25.68 -22.55
C ALA A 426 -21.30 -24.76 -23.79
N ASN A 427 -20.18 -24.07 -24.04
CA ASN A 427 -19.93 -23.22 -25.23
C ASN A 427 -18.97 -23.93 -26.19
#